data_7893208d2d68d873669136b8ddb07356
#
_entry.id   7893208d2d68d873669136b8ddb07356
#
_cell.length_a   1.000
_cell.length_b   1.000
_cell.length_c   1.000
_cell.angle_alpha   90.00
_cell.angle_beta   90.00
_cell.angle_gamma   90.00
#
_symmetry.space_group_name_H-M   'P 1'
#
loop_
_entity.id
_entity.type
_entity.pdbx_description
1 polymer ?
#
loop_
_entity_poly.entity_id
_entity_poly.type
_entity_poly.pdbx_seq_one_letter_code
_entity_poly.pdbx_strand_id
1 'polypeptide(L)'
;MPAALFPSRQPGAQPPHSAAQTARPSTGRVARLGRRTAAGLAVTVTLAAALPSPAHLASHTAPAGPEVTTFTGGAFNGVSAVSAADAWAVGSISPPQGRNFRTLVAHWDGTRWARVPSPSPGEPDVATLAGVSAVSAADAWAVGFYGTAGLRTLVLHWDGTRWARVPSPNPGAPVSSTALAGVSAVSASSAWAVGAYGNTEKTLVLRWNGTRWAQVPSPSPGGAQGTQLLGVTSLPQGGAWAVGCSGSSSQRTLALQWTGTRWTQAPTPSPGFSACLNAVTAVSASDVWAVGWAARRHNGPAQTLLLHWDGTRWTRVASPSPRLASTELTGVSATSAADAWAVGGVVRHQVSKTFVLHWDGTCWARVASPSQGSSVLNGVSGVSSSDALAAGSGGTGSLALRWTGSRWVIS
;
A
#
# COMPACT_ATOMS: atom_id res chain seq x y z
N MET A 1 -8.55 -4.83 -1.78
CA MET A 1 -7.53 -5.50 -2.59
C MET A 1 -6.51 -4.45 -2.93
N PRO A 2 -5.21 -4.62 -2.68
CA PRO A 2 -4.24 -3.74 -3.29
C PRO A 2 -4.47 -3.86 -4.79
N ALA A 3 -4.69 -2.73 -5.47
CA ALA A 3 -4.83 -2.70 -6.90
C ALA A 3 -3.55 -3.31 -7.49
N ALA A 4 -3.71 -4.32 -8.34
CA ALA A 4 -2.60 -4.76 -9.17
C ALA A 4 -1.98 -3.53 -9.81
N LEU A 5 -0.65 -3.45 -9.84
CA LEU A 5 0.07 -2.31 -10.43
C LEU A 5 -0.36 -2.03 -11.88
N PHE A 6 -0.93 -3.05 -12.52
CA PHE A 6 -1.54 -2.97 -13.83
C PHE A 6 -2.98 -3.52 -13.78
N PRO A 7 -3.95 -2.93 -14.45
CA PRO A 7 -5.27 -3.49 -14.55
C PRO A 7 -5.19 -4.88 -15.21
N SER A 8 -5.67 -5.90 -14.50
CA SER A 8 -5.77 -7.25 -15.05
C SER A 8 -6.64 -7.21 -16.32
N ARG A 9 -6.09 -7.62 -17.47
CA ARG A 9 -6.88 -7.87 -18.66
C ARG A 9 -7.84 -9.01 -18.37
N GLN A 10 -9.12 -8.76 -18.41
CA GLN A 10 -10.12 -9.81 -18.54
C GLN A 10 -9.87 -10.58 -19.85
N PRO A 11 -9.99 -11.92 -19.85
CA PRO A 11 -9.92 -12.69 -21.09
C PRO A 11 -11.02 -12.21 -22.04
N GLY A 12 -10.65 -11.89 -23.27
CA GLY A 12 -11.53 -11.36 -24.28
C GLY A 12 -12.76 -12.24 -24.51
N ALA A 13 -13.93 -11.64 -24.41
CA ALA A 13 -15.14 -12.16 -25.00
C ALA A 13 -14.98 -12.12 -26.53
N GLN A 14 -15.09 -13.27 -27.17
CA GLN A 14 -15.22 -13.36 -28.63
C GLN A 14 -16.46 -12.58 -29.10
N PRO A 15 -16.39 -11.85 -30.20
CA PRO A 15 -17.58 -11.19 -30.75
C PRO A 15 -18.56 -12.25 -31.29
N PRO A 16 -19.87 -12.10 -31.06
CA PRO A 16 -20.87 -12.96 -31.69
C PRO A 16 -21.00 -12.58 -33.15
N HIS A 17 -21.08 -13.61 -33.97
CA HIS A 17 -21.37 -13.51 -35.40
C HIS A 17 -22.69 -12.76 -35.66
N SER A 18 -22.64 -11.86 -36.66
CA SER A 18 -23.73 -11.16 -37.28
C SER A 18 -24.89 -12.09 -37.68
N ALA A 19 -26.10 -11.75 -37.25
CA ALA A 19 -27.32 -12.07 -37.97
C ALA A 19 -28.23 -10.85 -37.89
N ALA A 20 -28.40 -10.23 -39.04
CA ALA A 20 -29.36 -9.15 -39.28
C ALA A 20 -30.79 -9.67 -39.20
N GLN A 21 -31.62 -9.06 -38.39
CA GLN A 21 -33.08 -9.03 -38.66
C GLN A 21 -33.69 -7.73 -38.15
N THR A 22 -34.33 -7.10 -39.07
CA THR A 22 -35.17 -5.90 -39.03
C THR A 22 -36.43 -6.11 -38.21
N ALA A 23 -36.78 -5.18 -37.33
CA ALA A 23 -38.16 -4.88 -36.97
C ALA A 23 -38.31 -3.46 -36.38
N ARG A 24 -39.35 -2.80 -36.79
CA ARG A 24 -39.77 -1.40 -36.60
C ARG A 24 -40.32 -1.08 -35.20
N PRO A 25 -40.55 0.20 -34.87
CA PRO A 25 -40.72 0.71 -33.52
C PRO A 25 -42.19 0.67 -33.06
N SER A 26 -42.38 0.53 -31.76
CA SER A 26 -43.66 0.83 -31.10
C SER A 26 -43.48 1.91 -30.03
N THR A 27 -44.23 2.96 -30.23
CA THR A 27 -44.54 4.08 -29.37
C THR A 27 -45.20 3.63 -28.04
N GLY A 28 -44.89 4.28 -26.93
CA GLY A 28 -45.77 4.15 -25.78
C GLY A 28 -45.31 4.70 -24.45
N ARG A 29 -45.74 5.91 -24.18
CA ARG A 29 -46.16 6.50 -22.90
C ARG A 29 -45.13 6.95 -21.84
N VAL A 30 -45.08 8.27 -21.80
CA VAL A 30 -44.72 9.14 -20.67
C VAL A 30 -45.65 8.91 -19.45
N ALA A 31 -45.07 8.69 -18.30
CA ALA A 31 -45.77 8.87 -17.02
C ALA A 31 -45.03 9.92 -16.19
N ARG A 32 -45.63 11.07 -16.06
CA ARG A 32 -45.32 12.11 -15.06
C ARG A 32 -45.92 11.70 -13.72
N LEU A 33 -45.12 11.79 -12.69
CA LEU A 33 -45.56 12.01 -11.27
C LEU A 33 -44.34 12.60 -10.56
N GLY A 34 -44.32 13.68 -9.87
CA GLY A 34 -45.26 14.36 -9.04
C GLY A 34 -44.40 14.97 -7.94
N ARG A 35 -44.16 16.30 -8.03
CA ARG A 35 -43.49 17.06 -6.95
C ARG A 35 -44.29 16.96 -5.68
N ARG A 36 -43.69 16.63 -4.53
CA ARG A 36 -44.19 16.95 -3.20
C ARG A 36 -43.19 17.83 -2.47
N THR A 37 -43.58 19.06 -2.30
CA THR A 37 -43.06 20.05 -1.37
C THR A 37 -43.34 19.59 0.06
N ALA A 38 -42.34 19.62 0.95
CA ALA A 38 -42.53 19.58 2.39
C ALA A 38 -42.06 20.87 2.99
N ALA A 39 -42.95 21.49 3.71
CA ALA A 39 -42.88 22.80 4.35
C ALA A 39 -41.95 22.78 5.55
N GLY A 40 -41.27 23.91 5.76
CA GLY A 40 -40.45 24.16 6.92
C GLY A 40 -41.28 24.41 8.20
N LEU A 41 -40.70 24.02 9.32
CA LEU A 41 -41.08 24.49 10.63
C LEU A 41 -39.89 25.25 11.23
N ALA A 42 -40.07 26.56 11.36
CA ALA A 42 -39.19 27.43 12.13
C ALA A 42 -39.62 27.38 13.59
N VAL A 43 -38.66 27.04 14.46
CA VAL A 43 -38.86 27.20 15.91
C VAL A 43 -37.97 28.34 16.38
N THR A 44 -38.59 29.46 16.71
CA THR A 44 -38.01 30.58 17.43
C THR A 44 -37.92 30.24 18.91
N VAL A 45 -36.75 30.32 19.50
CA VAL A 45 -36.55 30.28 20.95
C VAL A 45 -35.99 31.62 21.40
N THR A 46 -36.77 32.22 22.29
CA THR A 46 -36.59 33.53 22.92
C THR A 46 -35.43 33.49 23.94
N LEU A 47 -34.61 34.53 23.91
CA LEU A 47 -33.55 34.82 24.89
C LEU A 47 -34.17 35.24 26.24
N ALA A 48 -33.72 34.63 27.33
CA ALA A 48 -33.86 35.20 28.68
C ALA A 48 -32.48 35.27 29.32
N ALA A 49 -32.06 36.49 29.62
CA ALA A 49 -30.82 36.80 30.32
C ALA A 49 -30.97 36.63 31.83
N ALA A 50 -29.96 36.01 32.48
CA ALA A 50 -29.69 36.23 33.91
C ALA A 50 -28.20 35.98 34.19
N LEU A 51 -27.50 36.97 34.71
CA LEU A 51 -26.20 36.96 35.38
C LEU A 51 -26.42 36.93 36.89
N PRO A 52 -25.44 36.63 37.81
CA PRO A 52 -23.96 36.60 37.65
C PRO A 52 -23.24 35.44 38.37
N SER A 53 -21.92 35.33 38.06
CA SER A 53 -20.72 34.70 38.61
C SER A 53 -20.59 34.56 40.16
N PRO A 54 -19.50 33.95 40.71
CA PRO A 54 -18.33 33.29 40.12
C PRO A 54 -17.87 31.99 40.85
N ALA A 55 -17.17 31.09 40.19
CA ALA A 55 -16.13 30.26 40.85
C ALA A 55 -15.16 29.80 39.80
N HIS A 56 -13.91 30.23 39.93
CA HIS A 56 -12.77 29.69 39.22
C HIS A 56 -12.57 28.22 39.58
N LEU A 57 -13.11 27.33 38.79
CA LEU A 57 -12.60 25.95 38.69
C LEU A 57 -11.69 25.93 37.47
N ALA A 58 -10.39 25.86 37.73
CA ALA A 58 -9.40 25.56 36.71
C ALA A 58 -9.80 24.20 36.09
N SER A 59 -10.41 24.23 34.92
CA SER A 59 -10.60 23.04 34.10
C SER A 59 -9.20 22.59 33.67
N HIS A 60 -8.67 21.58 34.33
CA HIS A 60 -7.59 20.77 33.77
C HIS A 60 -8.19 20.11 32.53
N THR A 61 -8.07 20.75 31.36
CA THR A 61 -8.22 20.10 30.08
C THR A 61 -7.18 18.99 30.05
N ALA A 62 -7.66 17.74 30.11
CA ALA A 62 -6.81 16.60 29.79
C ALA A 62 -6.15 16.90 28.43
N PRO A 63 -4.87 16.56 28.23
CA PRO A 63 -4.22 16.77 26.95
C PRO A 63 -5.11 16.13 25.87
N ALA A 64 -5.48 16.91 24.86
CA ALA A 64 -6.23 16.40 23.71
C ALA A 64 -5.47 15.20 23.17
N GLY A 65 -6.15 14.06 23.07
CA GLY A 65 -5.57 12.89 22.42
C GLY A 65 -5.17 13.25 20.97
N PRO A 66 -4.33 12.43 20.32
CA PRO A 66 -3.86 12.72 18.97
C PRO A 66 -5.06 13.01 18.06
N GLU A 67 -4.98 14.12 17.33
CA GLU A 67 -6.04 14.54 16.40
C GLU A 67 -6.11 13.54 15.25
N VAL A 68 -7.27 12.89 15.08
CA VAL A 68 -7.49 11.92 14.00
C VAL A 68 -7.61 12.66 12.67
N THR A 69 -6.61 12.51 11.82
CA THR A 69 -6.59 13.15 10.49
C THR A 69 -6.94 12.13 9.40
N THR A 70 -8.07 12.34 8.73
CA THR A 70 -8.48 11.55 7.57
C THR A 70 -8.50 12.42 6.31
N PHE A 71 -7.78 12.02 5.28
CA PHE A 71 -7.82 12.67 3.96
C PHE A 71 -8.92 12.05 3.12
N THR A 72 -10.07 12.73 3.03
CA THR A 72 -11.24 12.28 2.25
C THR A 72 -10.87 12.03 0.79
N GLY A 73 -11.29 10.90 0.23
CA GLY A 73 -10.93 10.47 -1.12
C GLY A 73 -9.48 10.00 -1.26
N GLY A 74 -8.71 9.99 -0.16
CA GLY A 74 -7.32 9.54 -0.13
C GLY A 74 -7.19 8.08 0.27
N ALA A 75 -6.07 7.47 -0.13
CA ALA A 75 -5.62 6.16 0.34
C ALA A 75 -4.11 6.21 0.53
N PHE A 76 -3.62 5.67 1.64
CA PHE A 76 -2.20 5.42 1.83
C PHE A 76 -1.83 4.04 1.30
N ASN A 77 -0.72 3.95 0.57
CA ASN A 77 -0.16 2.71 0.03
C ASN A 77 1.09 2.25 0.79
N GLY A 78 1.80 3.18 1.45
CA GLY A 78 2.99 2.87 2.22
C GLY A 78 3.18 3.83 3.38
N VAL A 79 3.92 3.38 4.40
CA VAL A 79 4.34 4.15 5.56
C VAL A 79 5.77 3.78 5.93
N SER A 80 6.56 4.76 6.36
CA SER A 80 7.92 4.58 6.85
C SER A 80 8.20 5.56 7.97
N ALA A 81 8.55 5.06 9.15
CA ALA A 81 8.87 5.83 10.33
C ALA A 81 10.38 5.90 10.54
N VAL A 82 10.86 7.09 10.87
CA VAL A 82 12.20 7.33 11.37
C VAL A 82 12.22 7.20 12.90
N SER A 83 11.14 7.64 13.53
CA SER A 83 10.94 7.57 14.98
C SER A 83 9.44 7.57 15.32
N ALA A 84 9.12 7.46 16.61
CA ALA A 84 7.75 7.59 17.13
C ALA A 84 7.10 8.96 16.84
N ALA A 85 7.91 9.98 16.52
CA ALA A 85 7.48 11.36 16.26
C ALA A 85 7.81 11.84 14.84
N ASP A 86 8.30 10.95 13.97
CA ASP A 86 8.67 11.33 12.60
C ASP A 86 8.42 10.15 11.66
N ALA A 87 7.41 10.29 10.79
CA ALA A 87 7.08 9.30 9.80
C ALA A 87 6.43 9.90 8.55
N TRP A 88 6.55 9.20 7.45
CA TRP A 88 5.95 9.53 6.18
C TRP A 88 4.93 8.47 5.76
N ALA A 89 3.76 8.90 5.30
CA ALA A 89 2.79 8.07 4.62
C ALA A 89 2.55 8.59 3.20
N VAL A 90 2.50 7.69 2.23
CA VAL A 90 2.35 8.05 0.82
C VAL A 90 1.24 7.24 0.15
N GLY A 91 0.65 7.82 -0.89
CA GLY A 91 -0.40 7.15 -1.63
C GLY A 91 -0.98 8.02 -2.74
N SER A 92 -2.29 8.00 -2.87
CA SER A 92 -3.03 8.80 -3.83
C SER A 92 -4.30 9.39 -3.24
N ILE A 93 -4.75 10.50 -3.82
CA ILE A 93 -6.01 11.16 -3.47
C ILE A 93 -6.78 11.50 -4.73
N SER A 94 -8.09 11.21 -4.72
CA SER A 94 -9.00 11.63 -5.78
C SER A 94 -9.54 13.03 -5.48
N PRO A 95 -9.44 13.98 -6.40
CA PRO A 95 -10.08 15.27 -6.25
C PRO A 95 -11.61 15.12 -6.20
N PRO A 96 -12.36 16.00 -5.48
CA PRO A 96 -13.81 15.88 -5.32
C PRO A 96 -14.63 15.84 -6.62
N GLN A 97 -14.10 16.41 -7.69
CA GLN A 97 -14.74 16.49 -9.02
C GLN A 97 -13.91 15.86 -10.14
N GLY A 98 -12.79 15.18 -9.80
CA GLY A 98 -11.86 14.62 -10.77
C GLY A 98 -11.88 13.09 -10.80
N ARG A 99 -11.64 12.54 -12.00
CA ARG A 99 -11.44 11.08 -12.19
C ARG A 99 -9.98 10.66 -12.03
N ASN A 100 -9.08 11.61 -11.87
CA ASN A 100 -7.64 11.41 -11.90
C ASN A 100 -7.06 11.46 -10.49
N PHE A 101 -6.29 10.44 -10.13
CA PHE A 101 -5.60 10.39 -8.84
C PHE A 101 -4.38 11.31 -8.87
N ARG A 102 -4.14 11.98 -7.74
CA ARG A 102 -2.93 12.78 -7.47
C ARG A 102 -2.13 12.15 -6.35
N THR A 103 -0.85 12.43 -6.30
CA THR A 103 0.00 12.02 -5.18
C THR A 103 -0.55 12.54 -3.86
N LEU A 104 -0.55 11.69 -2.85
CA LEU A 104 -0.81 12.02 -1.46
C LEU A 104 0.45 11.73 -0.67
N VAL A 105 0.97 12.74 0.02
CA VAL A 105 2.05 12.61 0.99
C VAL A 105 1.62 13.26 2.28
N ALA A 106 1.79 12.56 3.40
CA ALA A 106 1.53 13.06 4.73
C ALA A 106 2.73 12.79 5.64
N HIS A 107 2.99 13.71 6.55
CA HIS A 107 4.02 13.66 7.57
C HIS A 107 3.39 13.55 8.95
N TRP A 108 3.89 12.65 9.77
CA TRP A 108 3.56 12.47 11.19
C TRP A 108 4.57 13.23 12.04
N ASP A 109 4.10 14.15 12.89
CA ASP A 109 4.92 14.99 13.76
C ASP A 109 4.96 14.48 15.24
N GLY A 110 4.47 13.26 15.47
CA GLY A 110 4.30 12.68 16.81
C GLY A 110 2.90 12.91 17.41
N THR A 111 2.13 13.84 16.85
CA THR A 111 0.79 14.20 17.34
C THR A 111 -0.30 14.08 16.29
N ARG A 112 -0.01 14.41 15.02
CA ARG A 112 -0.98 14.40 13.93
C ARG A 112 -0.31 14.15 12.58
N TRP A 113 -1.11 13.70 11.62
CA TRP A 113 -0.73 13.63 10.21
C TRP A 113 -1.04 14.95 9.51
N ALA A 114 -0.06 15.55 8.88
CA ALA A 114 -0.22 16.76 8.07
C ALA A 114 0.11 16.46 6.60
N ARG A 115 -0.75 16.95 5.68
CA ARG A 115 -0.47 16.81 4.25
C ARG A 115 0.72 17.69 3.86
N VAL A 116 1.66 17.12 3.11
CA VAL A 116 2.82 17.82 2.57
C VAL A 116 2.70 17.92 1.05
N PRO A 117 2.93 19.10 0.44
CA PRO A 117 2.93 19.25 -1.01
C PRO A 117 3.94 18.32 -1.68
N SER A 118 3.50 17.68 -2.76
CA SER A 118 4.35 16.75 -3.53
C SER A 118 4.08 16.88 -5.03
N PRO A 119 5.10 16.71 -5.89
CA PRO A 119 4.91 16.68 -7.34
C PRO A 119 3.92 15.61 -7.76
N SER A 120 2.95 15.99 -8.60
CA SER A 120 1.94 15.10 -9.18
C SER A 120 1.94 15.29 -10.70
N PRO A 121 2.92 14.72 -11.41
CA PRO A 121 3.01 14.85 -12.86
C PRO A 121 1.91 14.09 -13.56
N GLY A 122 1.62 14.48 -14.80
CA GLY A 122 0.70 13.74 -15.67
C GLY A 122 -0.71 14.29 -15.72
N GLU A 123 -0.94 15.57 -15.37
CA GLU A 123 -2.27 16.16 -15.62
C GLU A 123 -2.56 16.26 -17.13
N PRO A 124 -3.75 15.77 -17.57
CA PRO A 124 -4.89 15.26 -16.79
C PRO A 124 -4.77 13.78 -16.35
N ASP A 125 -3.61 13.21 -16.31
CA ASP A 125 -3.33 11.80 -16.05
C ASP A 125 -3.33 11.43 -14.55
N VAL A 126 -3.16 10.14 -14.28
CA VAL A 126 -3.09 9.57 -12.94
C VAL A 126 -1.67 9.66 -12.40
N ALA A 127 -1.50 10.02 -11.13
CA ALA A 127 -0.24 9.87 -10.39
C ALA A 127 -0.49 9.22 -9.03
N THR A 128 0.27 8.18 -8.72
CA THR A 128 0.14 7.40 -7.49
C THR A 128 1.53 7.09 -6.93
N LEU A 129 1.69 7.23 -5.61
CA LEU A 129 2.84 6.72 -4.88
C LEU A 129 2.47 5.36 -4.28
N ALA A 130 3.35 4.38 -4.42
CA ALA A 130 3.14 3.00 -4.00
C ALA A 130 3.94 2.65 -2.73
N GLY A 131 5.15 3.19 -2.58
CA GLY A 131 6.02 2.92 -1.45
C GLY A 131 6.82 4.13 -1.01
N VAL A 132 7.25 4.13 0.25
CA VAL A 132 8.10 5.15 0.87
C VAL A 132 9.16 4.49 1.74
N SER A 133 10.36 5.08 1.79
CA SER A 133 11.45 4.70 2.68
C SER A 133 12.12 5.95 3.20
N ALA A 134 12.00 6.20 4.48
CA ALA A 134 12.66 7.30 5.18
C ALA A 134 13.98 6.82 5.78
N VAL A 135 15.03 7.58 5.54
CA VAL A 135 16.38 7.34 6.08
C VAL A 135 16.61 8.21 7.31
N SER A 136 16.10 9.45 7.26
CA SER A 136 16.17 10.43 8.35
C SER A 136 15.07 11.47 8.18
N ALA A 137 14.94 12.40 9.12
CA ALA A 137 14.04 13.54 9.02
C ALA A 137 14.29 14.43 7.78
N ALA A 138 15.51 14.38 7.23
CA ALA A 138 15.92 15.20 6.08
C ALA A 138 16.12 14.38 4.79
N ASP A 139 15.88 13.07 4.81
CA ASP A 139 16.11 12.20 3.64
C ASP A 139 15.06 11.08 3.58
N ALA A 140 14.22 11.12 2.56
CA ALA A 140 13.26 10.07 2.28
C ALA A 140 12.99 9.92 0.78
N TRP A 141 12.67 8.71 0.37
CA TRP A 141 12.33 8.36 -1.00
C TRP A 141 10.90 7.86 -1.10
N ALA A 142 10.17 8.32 -2.11
CA ALA A 142 8.85 7.77 -2.45
C ALA A 142 8.82 7.37 -3.93
N VAL A 143 8.20 6.23 -4.22
CA VAL A 143 8.13 5.70 -5.58
C VAL A 143 6.72 5.30 -5.98
N GLY A 144 6.47 5.28 -7.28
CA GLY A 144 5.20 4.90 -7.85
C GLY A 144 5.18 5.04 -9.36
N PHE A 145 4.08 5.55 -9.88
CA PHE A 145 3.89 5.72 -11.32
C PHE A 145 2.96 6.90 -11.64
N TYR A 146 3.00 7.34 -12.90
CA TYR A 146 2.07 8.33 -13.46
C TYR A 146 1.80 8.05 -14.93
N GLY A 147 0.69 8.58 -15.45
CA GLY A 147 0.27 8.44 -16.84
C GLY A 147 -1.00 7.60 -17.02
N THR A 148 -1.63 7.63 -18.23
CA THR A 148 -2.82 6.86 -18.59
C THR A 148 -2.64 6.02 -19.84
N ALA A 149 -1.99 6.54 -20.87
CA ALA A 149 -1.76 5.84 -22.13
C ALA A 149 -0.52 4.93 -22.13
N GLY A 150 0.25 4.97 -21.05
CA GLY A 150 1.44 4.19 -20.75
C GLY A 150 2.02 4.71 -19.46
N LEU A 151 2.05 3.85 -18.44
CA LEU A 151 2.56 4.24 -17.12
C LEU A 151 4.06 4.49 -17.16
N ARG A 152 4.50 5.47 -16.42
CA ARG A 152 5.91 5.86 -16.25
C ARG A 152 6.28 5.82 -14.78
N THR A 153 7.51 5.49 -14.47
CA THR A 153 8.05 5.54 -13.10
C THR A 153 7.96 6.95 -12.53
N LEU A 154 7.50 7.04 -11.29
CA LEU A 154 7.55 8.24 -10.48
C LEU A 154 8.48 8.00 -9.30
N VAL A 155 9.50 8.84 -9.16
CA VAL A 155 10.40 8.85 -8.01
C VAL A 155 10.45 10.24 -7.45
N LEU A 156 10.17 10.37 -6.16
CA LEU A 156 10.27 11.61 -5.40
C LEU A 156 11.33 11.45 -4.31
N HIS A 157 12.04 12.53 -4.02
CA HIS A 157 13.03 12.63 -2.94
C HIS A 157 12.69 13.80 -2.03
N TRP A 158 12.72 13.57 -0.72
CA TRP A 158 12.64 14.58 0.33
C TRP A 158 14.05 15.04 0.71
N ASP A 159 14.33 16.32 0.58
CA ASP A 159 15.64 16.92 0.82
C ASP A 159 15.74 17.64 2.18
N GLY A 160 14.78 17.37 3.08
CA GLY A 160 14.63 18.06 4.37
C GLY A 160 13.73 19.30 4.30
N THR A 161 13.38 19.78 3.09
CA THR A 161 12.57 20.97 2.89
C THR A 161 11.37 20.76 1.97
N ARG A 162 11.53 19.94 0.93
CA ARG A 162 10.49 19.66 -0.06
C ARG A 162 10.65 18.31 -0.72
N TRP A 163 9.55 17.79 -1.22
CA TRP A 163 9.54 16.65 -2.13
C TRP A 163 9.83 17.14 -3.56
N ALA A 164 10.85 16.60 -4.19
CA ALA A 164 11.22 16.91 -5.57
C ALA A 164 11.21 15.64 -6.42
N ARG A 165 10.81 15.78 -7.70
CA ARG A 165 10.87 14.66 -8.65
C ARG A 165 12.32 14.41 -9.07
N VAL A 166 12.73 13.14 -9.04
CA VAL A 166 14.04 12.67 -9.51
C VAL A 166 13.85 11.85 -10.78
N PRO A 167 14.62 12.12 -11.86
CA PRO A 167 14.57 11.32 -13.08
C PRO A 167 14.88 9.85 -12.81
N SER A 168 14.10 8.95 -13.44
CA SER A 168 14.27 7.51 -13.30
C SER A 168 14.03 6.79 -14.63
N PRO A 169 14.69 5.64 -14.89
CA PRO A 169 14.53 4.86 -16.10
C PRO A 169 13.10 4.40 -16.34
N ASN A 170 12.68 4.43 -17.61
CA ASN A 170 11.39 3.92 -18.09
C ASN A 170 11.65 2.93 -19.25
N PRO A 171 12.09 1.70 -18.97
CA PRO A 171 12.31 0.72 -20.01
C PRO A 171 10.97 0.33 -20.67
N GLY A 172 11.01 0.18 -22.00
CA GLY A 172 9.82 -0.21 -22.76
C GLY A 172 8.91 0.94 -23.24
N ALA A 173 9.27 2.22 -22.95
CA ALA A 173 8.56 3.37 -23.51
C ALA A 173 8.63 3.40 -25.06
N PRO A 174 7.67 4.06 -25.77
CA PRO A 174 6.69 5.02 -25.23
C PRO A 174 5.31 4.43 -24.85
N VAL A 175 4.96 3.23 -25.29
CA VAL A 175 3.57 2.70 -25.22
C VAL A 175 3.37 1.57 -24.20
N SER A 176 4.44 1.06 -23.61
CA SER A 176 4.34 0.03 -22.57
C SER A 176 4.42 0.63 -21.16
N SER A 177 3.65 0.07 -20.25
CA SER A 177 3.61 0.53 -18.86
C SER A 177 4.88 0.17 -18.09
N THR A 178 5.33 1.10 -17.25
CA THR A 178 6.43 0.93 -16.31
C THR A 178 6.01 1.51 -14.97
N ALA A 179 6.02 0.71 -13.90
CA ALA A 179 5.59 1.14 -12.58
C ALA A 179 6.56 0.63 -11.50
N LEU A 180 6.77 1.45 -10.47
CA LEU A 180 7.48 1.07 -9.26
C LEU A 180 6.48 0.76 -8.14
N ALA A 181 6.75 -0.27 -7.36
CA ALA A 181 5.91 -0.77 -6.27
C ALA A 181 6.52 -0.54 -4.90
N GLY A 182 7.83 -0.73 -4.76
CA GLY A 182 8.54 -0.65 -3.49
C GLY A 182 9.86 0.08 -3.60
N VAL A 183 10.29 0.67 -2.49
CA VAL A 183 11.58 1.34 -2.33
C VAL A 183 12.16 1.01 -0.97
N SER A 184 13.49 0.85 -0.90
CA SER A 184 14.24 0.68 0.34
C SER A 184 15.56 1.43 0.22
N ALA A 185 15.77 2.40 1.08
CA ALA A 185 16.99 3.20 1.19
C ALA A 185 17.70 2.90 2.50
N VAL A 186 19.02 2.82 2.47
CA VAL A 186 19.87 2.67 3.66
C VAL A 186 20.68 3.92 3.94
N SER A 187 20.82 4.80 2.95
CA SER A 187 21.52 6.10 3.07
C SER A 187 21.11 7.02 1.92
N ALA A 188 21.49 8.29 2.02
CA ALA A 188 21.31 9.27 0.95
C ALA A 188 21.97 8.88 -0.40
N SER A 189 22.95 7.96 -0.39
CA SER A 189 23.67 7.51 -1.59
C SER A 189 23.34 6.08 -2.02
N SER A 190 22.48 5.36 -1.29
CA SER A 190 22.17 3.95 -1.60
C SER A 190 20.72 3.62 -1.36
N ALA A 191 20.00 3.32 -2.44
CA ALA A 191 18.62 2.85 -2.41
C ALA A 191 18.32 1.89 -3.55
N TRP A 192 17.34 1.03 -3.34
CA TRP A 192 16.76 0.15 -4.35
C TRP A 192 15.29 0.49 -4.55
N ALA A 193 14.81 0.44 -5.79
CA ALA A 193 13.40 0.51 -6.12
C ALA A 193 13.04 -0.64 -7.06
N VAL A 194 11.86 -1.22 -6.86
CA VAL A 194 11.42 -2.39 -7.62
C VAL A 194 10.01 -2.23 -8.16
N GLY A 195 9.72 -2.99 -9.21
CA GLY A 195 8.40 -2.97 -9.85
C GLY A 195 8.33 -3.88 -11.07
N ALA A 196 7.62 -3.42 -12.09
CA ALA A 196 7.50 -4.14 -13.36
C ALA A 196 7.46 -3.18 -14.55
N TYR A 197 7.81 -3.70 -15.74
CA TYR A 197 7.72 -2.96 -17.00
C TYR A 197 7.34 -3.87 -18.18
N GLY A 198 6.81 -3.23 -19.21
CA GLY A 198 6.48 -3.91 -20.45
C GLY A 198 5.09 -4.55 -20.47
N ASN A 199 4.59 -4.89 -21.66
CA ASN A 199 3.27 -5.48 -21.83
C ASN A 199 3.13 -6.89 -21.24
N THR A 200 4.25 -7.61 -21.12
CA THR A 200 4.33 -8.94 -20.51
C THR A 200 4.84 -8.90 -19.08
N GLU A 201 4.89 -7.70 -18.46
CA GLU A 201 5.38 -7.50 -17.09
C GLU A 201 6.70 -8.24 -16.82
N LYS A 202 7.81 -7.55 -17.04
CA LYS A 202 9.14 -8.00 -16.64
C LYS A 202 9.52 -7.30 -15.34
N THR A 203 10.32 -7.97 -14.51
CA THR A 203 10.87 -7.36 -13.29
C THR A 203 11.62 -6.08 -13.60
N LEU A 204 11.32 -5.02 -12.87
CA LEU A 204 12.08 -3.78 -12.88
C LEU A 204 12.82 -3.63 -11.56
N VAL A 205 14.14 -3.46 -11.63
CA VAL A 205 14.98 -3.11 -10.49
C VAL A 205 15.79 -1.89 -10.84
N LEU A 206 15.69 -0.86 -10.00
CA LEU A 206 16.48 0.35 -10.10
C LEU A 206 17.38 0.47 -8.87
N ARG A 207 18.61 0.99 -9.06
CA ARG A 207 19.55 1.32 -7.99
C ARG A 207 19.89 2.80 -8.03
N TRP A 208 19.84 3.44 -6.88
CA TRP A 208 20.38 4.77 -6.63
C TRP A 208 21.84 4.67 -6.21
N ASN A 209 22.72 5.42 -6.82
CA ASN A 209 24.17 5.41 -6.56
C ASN A 209 24.68 6.73 -5.94
N GLY A 210 23.79 7.55 -5.40
CA GLY A 210 24.10 8.88 -4.88
C GLY A 210 23.93 10.01 -5.90
N THR A 211 23.84 9.69 -7.20
CA THR A 211 23.70 10.71 -8.26
C THR A 211 22.57 10.45 -9.24
N ARG A 212 22.28 9.19 -9.55
CA ARG A 212 21.22 8.81 -10.49
C ARG A 212 20.63 7.45 -10.20
N TRP A 213 19.38 7.26 -10.59
CA TRP A 213 18.77 5.94 -10.69
C TRP A 213 19.19 5.25 -11.97
N ALA A 214 19.63 4.02 -11.87
CA ALA A 214 20.01 3.18 -13.00
C ALA A 214 19.29 1.83 -12.92
N GLN A 215 18.88 1.31 -14.08
CA GLN A 215 18.31 -0.04 -14.15
C GLN A 215 19.40 -1.08 -13.91
N VAL A 216 19.08 -2.09 -13.10
CA VAL A 216 19.93 -3.26 -12.85
C VAL A 216 19.22 -4.50 -13.39
N PRO A 217 19.90 -5.33 -14.20
CA PRO A 217 19.33 -6.57 -14.71
C PRO A 217 18.87 -7.49 -13.58
N SER A 218 17.68 -8.10 -13.76
CA SER A 218 17.09 -9.01 -12.78
C SER A 218 16.32 -10.14 -13.46
N PRO A 219 16.27 -11.36 -12.86
CA PRO A 219 15.53 -12.49 -13.39
C PRO A 219 14.03 -12.19 -13.54
N SER A 220 13.44 -12.64 -14.67
CA SER A 220 11.99 -12.56 -14.96
C SER A 220 11.49 -13.94 -15.37
N PRO A 221 11.29 -14.87 -14.42
CA PRO A 221 11.03 -16.29 -14.72
C PRO A 221 9.65 -16.55 -15.34
N GLY A 222 8.71 -15.64 -15.28
CA GLY A 222 7.35 -15.80 -15.84
C GLY A 222 7.26 -15.76 -17.36
N GLY A 223 8.30 -15.29 -18.05
CA GLY A 223 8.28 -15.16 -19.51
C GLY A 223 7.09 -14.37 -20.00
N ALA A 224 6.32 -14.96 -20.94
CA ALA A 224 5.10 -14.35 -21.49
C ALA A 224 3.93 -14.28 -20.47
N GLN A 225 4.02 -14.99 -19.35
CA GLN A 225 3.00 -14.98 -18.29
C GLN A 225 3.19 -13.84 -17.27
N GLY A 226 4.24 -13.04 -17.45
CA GLY A 226 4.52 -11.89 -16.60
C GLY A 226 5.26 -12.22 -15.32
N THR A 227 5.98 -11.22 -14.81
CA THR A 227 6.68 -11.25 -13.53
C THR A 227 6.74 -9.86 -12.95
N GLN A 228 6.32 -9.70 -11.70
CA GLN A 228 6.35 -8.40 -11.00
C GLN A 228 7.07 -8.52 -9.66
N LEU A 229 7.77 -7.47 -9.27
CA LEU A 229 8.30 -7.27 -7.93
C LEU A 229 7.42 -6.26 -7.19
N LEU A 230 7.07 -6.54 -5.94
CA LEU A 230 6.14 -5.75 -5.15
C LEU A 230 6.82 -5.14 -3.92
N GLY A 231 7.77 -5.82 -3.31
CA GLY A 231 8.50 -5.36 -2.14
C GLY A 231 10.02 -5.49 -2.32
N VAL A 232 10.77 -4.62 -1.64
CA VAL A 232 12.23 -4.65 -1.56
C VAL A 232 12.68 -4.24 -0.18
N THR A 233 13.72 -4.89 0.34
CA THR A 233 14.42 -4.51 1.57
C THR A 233 15.92 -4.54 1.32
N SER A 234 16.60 -3.52 1.83
CA SER A 234 18.05 -3.40 1.79
C SER A 234 18.65 -3.82 3.13
N LEU A 235 19.84 -4.38 3.09
CA LEU A 235 20.62 -4.69 4.27
C LEU A 235 21.76 -3.68 4.43
N PRO A 236 22.06 -3.21 5.65
CA PRO A 236 23.15 -2.22 5.87
C PRO A 236 24.50 -2.65 5.33
N GLN A 237 24.78 -3.95 5.26
CA GLN A 237 26.04 -4.53 4.78
C GLN A 237 26.07 -4.75 3.25
N GLY A 238 25.13 -4.15 2.51
CA GLY A 238 25.11 -4.15 1.04
C GLY A 238 24.33 -5.28 0.37
N GLY A 239 23.68 -6.16 1.13
CA GLY A 239 22.70 -7.13 0.63
C GLY A 239 21.33 -6.50 0.35
N ALA A 240 20.49 -7.19 -0.39
CA ALA A 240 19.08 -6.82 -0.58
C ALA A 240 18.24 -8.03 -0.99
N TRP A 241 16.94 -7.96 -0.65
CA TRP A 241 15.92 -8.90 -1.11
C TRP A 241 14.81 -8.16 -1.83
N ALA A 242 14.32 -8.75 -2.92
CA ALA A 242 13.13 -8.28 -3.62
C ALA A 242 12.16 -9.44 -3.78
N VAL A 243 10.86 -9.18 -3.54
CA VAL A 243 9.83 -10.21 -3.59
C VAL A 243 8.66 -9.80 -4.49
N GLY A 244 7.94 -10.80 -4.96
CA GLY A 244 6.79 -10.61 -5.81
C GLY A 244 6.20 -11.93 -6.27
N CYS A 245 5.76 -11.98 -7.52
CA CYS A 245 5.25 -13.21 -8.14
C CYS A 245 5.46 -13.24 -9.65
N SER A 246 5.38 -14.45 -10.20
CA SER A 246 5.42 -14.73 -11.63
C SER A 246 4.20 -15.55 -12.05
N GLY A 247 3.74 -15.36 -13.28
CA GLY A 247 2.55 -16.01 -13.82
C GLY A 247 1.29 -15.13 -13.78
N SER A 248 0.38 -15.33 -14.71
CA SER A 248 -0.86 -14.56 -14.84
C SER A 248 -2.08 -15.23 -14.17
N SER A 249 -2.39 -16.45 -14.56
CA SER A 249 -3.57 -17.18 -14.06
C SER A 249 -3.28 -18.07 -12.85
N SER A 250 -2.02 -18.47 -12.68
CA SER A 250 -1.52 -19.27 -11.57
C SER A 250 -0.21 -18.69 -11.12
N GLN A 251 -0.28 -17.70 -10.23
CA GLN A 251 0.89 -16.99 -9.74
C GLN A 251 1.75 -17.89 -8.85
N ARG A 252 3.05 -17.71 -8.96
CA ARG A 252 4.06 -18.37 -8.11
C ARG A 252 4.86 -17.31 -7.38
N THR A 253 5.14 -17.53 -6.12
CA THR A 253 6.00 -16.68 -5.31
C THR A 253 7.36 -16.51 -5.96
N LEU A 254 7.89 -15.31 -5.87
CA LEU A 254 9.22 -14.94 -6.36
C LEU A 254 10.00 -14.24 -5.26
N ALA A 255 11.22 -14.68 -5.01
CA ALA A 255 12.21 -13.94 -4.23
C ALA A 255 13.52 -13.85 -5.01
N LEU A 256 14.05 -12.64 -5.07
CA LEU A 256 15.36 -12.35 -5.65
C LEU A 256 16.28 -11.85 -4.53
N GLN A 257 17.54 -12.33 -4.54
CA GLN A 257 18.60 -11.90 -3.63
C GLN A 257 19.68 -11.15 -4.42
N TRP A 258 20.12 -10.02 -3.89
CA TRP A 258 21.30 -9.31 -4.38
C TRP A 258 22.56 -9.92 -3.79
N THR A 259 23.45 -10.44 -4.65
CA THR A 259 24.70 -11.13 -4.25
C THR A 259 25.91 -10.20 -4.13
N GLY A 260 25.69 -8.88 -4.20
CA GLY A 260 26.75 -7.88 -4.29
C GLY A 260 27.05 -7.46 -5.74
N THR A 261 26.81 -8.35 -6.70
CA THR A 261 27.12 -8.12 -8.13
C THR A 261 25.92 -8.30 -9.05
N ARG A 262 25.00 -9.19 -8.72
CA ARG A 262 23.81 -9.51 -9.53
C ARG A 262 22.62 -9.94 -8.67
N TRP A 263 21.42 -9.80 -9.21
CA TRP A 263 20.20 -10.39 -8.66
C TRP A 263 20.09 -11.85 -9.08
N THR A 264 19.84 -12.74 -8.13
CA THR A 264 19.63 -14.17 -8.35
C THR A 264 18.32 -14.61 -7.74
N GLN A 265 17.63 -15.54 -8.39
CA GLN A 265 16.40 -16.11 -7.84
C GLN A 265 16.75 -17.11 -6.73
N ALA A 266 16.09 -16.94 -5.57
CA ALA A 266 16.11 -17.91 -4.48
C ALA A 266 14.83 -18.75 -4.51
N PRO A 267 14.92 -20.08 -4.33
CA PRO A 267 13.75 -20.94 -4.26
C PRO A 267 12.82 -20.54 -3.09
N THR A 268 11.52 -20.46 -3.37
CA THR A 268 10.50 -20.11 -2.36
C THR A 268 9.36 -21.12 -2.35
N PRO A 269 8.79 -21.45 -1.17
CA PRO A 269 7.54 -22.19 -1.09
C PRO A 269 6.43 -21.41 -1.81
N SER A 270 5.72 -22.09 -2.73
CA SER A 270 4.59 -21.52 -3.47
C SER A 270 3.38 -22.44 -3.31
N PRO A 271 2.69 -22.35 -2.16
CA PRO A 271 1.63 -23.31 -1.83
C PRO A 271 0.34 -23.04 -2.60
N GLY A 272 -0.37 -24.12 -2.94
CA GLY A 272 -1.68 -24.06 -3.54
C GLY A 272 -1.68 -23.80 -5.05
N PHE A 273 -2.82 -23.33 -5.54
CA PHE A 273 -3.02 -23.02 -6.96
C PHE A 273 -2.31 -21.72 -7.35
N SER A 274 -2.38 -20.69 -6.51
CA SER A 274 -1.81 -19.37 -6.78
C SER A 274 -1.28 -18.76 -5.49
N ALA A 275 -0.10 -18.13 -5.54
CA ALA A 275 0.52 -17.46 -4.40
C ALA A 275 1.39 -16.30 -4.86
N CYS A 276 1.38 -15.21 -4.07
CA CYS A 276 2.19 -14.01 -4.31
C CYS A 276 2.76 -13.47 -3.00
N LEU A 277 3.96 -12.88 -3.04
CA LEU A 277 4.57 -12.14 -1.95
C LEU A 277 4.43 -10.64 -2.21
N ASN A 278 3.89 -9.90 -1.25
CA ASN A 278 3.60 -8.47 -1.40
C ASN A 278 4.66 -7.58 -0.75
N ALA A 279 5.22 -8.01 0.36
CA ALA A 279 6.19 -7.21 1.12
C ALA A 279 7.30 -8.08 1.72
N VAL A 280 8.45 -7.46 2.00
CA VAL A 280 9.62 -8.08 2.59
C VAL A 280 10.31 -7.11 3.54
N THR A 281 10.80 -7.62 4.67
CA THR A 281 11.61 -6.89 5.64
C THR A 281 12.75 -7.78 6.12
N ALA A 282 13.88 -7.19 6.47
CA ALA A 282 15.05 -7.91 6.95
C ALA A 282 15.55 -7.33 8.27
N VAL A 283 15.77 -8.20 9.24
CA VAL A 283 16.46 -7.90 10.48
C VAL A 283 17.97 -8.07 10.28
N SER A 284 18.36 -9.12 9.56
CA SER A 284 19.75 -9.42 9.23
C SER A 284 19.83 -10.18 7.90
N ALA A 285 21.05 -10.54 7.48
CA ALA A 285 21.27 -11.36 6.29
C ALA A 285 20.71 -12.79 6.41
N SER A 286 20.51 -13.28 7.64
CA SER A 286 19.95 -14.60 7.95
C SER A 286 18.57 -14.56 8.61
N ASP A 287 17.95 -13.38 8.70
CA ASP A 287 16.62 -13.21 9.28
C ASP A 287 15.81 -12.23 8.43
N VAL A 288 15.00 -12.80 7.50
CA VAL A 288 14.20 -12.03 6.57
C VAL A 288 12.78 -12.60 6.52
N TRP A 289 11.80 -11.72 6.62
CA TRP A 289 10.38 -12.07 6.53
C TRP A 289 9.79 -11.57 5.22
N ALA A 290 9.02 -12.43 4.57
CA ALA A 290 8.22 -12.07 3.41
C ALA A 290 6.77 -12.47 3.63
N VAL A 291 5.84 -11.58 3.25
CA VAL A 291 4.41 -11.79 3.47
C VAL A 291 3.60 -11.60 2.19
N GLY A 292 2.44 -12.24 2.15
CA GLY A 292 1.53 -12.14 1.03
C GLY A 292 0.31 -13.04 1.21
N TRP A 293 -0.08 -13.72 0.15
CA TRP A 293 -1.25 -14.58 0.13
C TRP A 293 -1.04 -15.84 -0.69
N ALA A 294 -1.86 -16.87 -0.42
CA ALA A 294 -1.95 -18.09 -1.20
C ALA A 294 -3.39 -18.58 -1.30
N ALA A 295 -3.83 -18.96 -2.49
CA ALA A 295 -5.12 -19.59 -2.74
C ALA A 295 -4.94 -21.07 -3.06
N ARG A 296 -5.68 -21.94 -2.36
CA ARG A 296 -5.56 -23.40 -2.57
C ARG A 296 -6.19 -23.88 -3.87
N ARG A 297 -7.18 -23.17 -4.38
CA ARG A 297 -7.97 -23.51 -5.59
C ARG A 297 -8.10 -22.28 -6.48
N HIS A 298 -8.37 -22.50 -7.73
CA HIS A 298 -8.80 -21.43 -8.64
C HIS A 298 -10.05 -20.74 -8.06
N ASN A 299 -10.05 -19.42 -7.99
CA ASN A 299 -11.11 -18.59 -7.39
C ASN A 299 -11.45 -18.94 -5.91
N GLY A 300 -10.59 -19.67 -5.21
CA GLY A 300 -10.73 -19.91 -3.78
C GLY A 300 -10.30 -18.71 -2.95
N PRO A 301 -10.75 -18.62 -1.67
CA PRO A 301 -10.35 -17.54 -0.79
C PRO A 301 -8.83 -17.57 -0.57
N ALA A 302 -8.23 -16.38 -0.66
CA ALA A 302 -6.84 -16.19 -0.29
C ALA A 302 -6.66 -16.43 1.21
N GLN A 303 -5.53 -17.02 1.55
CA GLN A 303 -5.08 -17.22 2.93
C GLN A 303 -3.76 -16.50 3.13
N THR A 304 -3.47 -16.07 4.35
CA THR A 304 -2.18 -15.48 4.69
C THR A 304 -1.03 -16.39 4.31
N LEU A 305 0.01 -15.81 3.72
CA LEU A 305 1.28 -16.48 3.44
C LEU A 305 2.39 -15.72 4.13
N LEU A 306 3.14 -16.41 4.99
CA LEU A 306 4.35 -15.90 5.61
C LEU A 306 5.50 -16.85 5.31
N LEU A 307 6.61 -16.29 4.85
CA LEU A 307 7.85 -17.00 4.61
C LEU A 307 8.96 -16.36 5.47
N HIS A 308 9.83 -17.19 6.02
CA HIS A 308 11.01 -16.79 6.77
C HIS A 308 12.27 -17.34 6.12
N TRP A 309 13.28 -16.49 5.92
CA TRP A 309 14.63 -16.84 5.48
C TRP A 309 15.54 -17.00 6.69
N ASP A 310 16.14 -18.18 6.84
CA ASP A 310 17.00 -18.56 7.96
C ASP A 310 18.51 -18.41 7.65
N GLY A 311 18.87 -17.73 6.57
CA GLY A 311 20.23 -17.62 6.07
C GLY A 311 20.57 -18.65 4.98
N THR A 312 19.76 -19.71 4.84
CA THR A 312 20.00 -20.82 3.90
C THR A 312 18.81 -21.07 2.98
N ARG A 313 17.59 -20.96 3.46
CA ARG A 313 16.35 -21.27 2.72
C ARG A 313 15.14 -20.48 3.21
N TRP A 314 14.20 -20.28 2.32
CA TRP A 314 12.87 -19.78 2.65
C TRP A 314 11.98 -20.94 3.17
N THR A 315 11.39 -20.77 4.32
CA THR A 315 10.43 -21.71 4.92
C THR A 315 9.09 -21.04 5.16
N ARG A 316 8.01 -21.81 5.01
CA ARG A 316 6.68 -21.32 5.35
C ARG A 316 6.46 -21.36 6.85
N VAL A 317 6.01 -20.25 7.42
CA VAL A 317 5.67 -20.13 8.84
C VAL A 317 4.14 -20.12 8.99
N ALA A 318 3.62 -20.83 10.00
CA ALA A 318 2.20 -20.85 10.31
C ALA A 318 1.71 -19.47 10.75
N SER A 319 0.52 -19.10 10.30
CA SER A 319 -0.12 -17.84 10.65
C SER A 319 -1.64 -17.97 10.73
N PRO A 320 -2.29 -17.19 11.60
CA PRO A 320 -3.75 -17.12 11.64
C PRO A 320 -4.31 -16.71 10.28
N SER A 321 -5.33 -17.45 9.81
CA SER A 321 -6.04 -17.13 8.57
C SER A 321 -7.48 -17.64 8.69
N PRO A 322 -8.48 -16.75 8.71
CA PRO A 322 -9.88 -17.14 8.81
C PRO A 322 -10.33 -18.00 7.62
N ARG A 323 -10.80 -19.23 7.90
CA ARG A 323 -11.04 -20.27 6.86
C ARG A 323 -12.03 -19.91 5.76
N LEU A 324 -13.05 -19.09 6.05
CA LEU A 324 -14.13 -18.74 5.13
C LEU A 324 -14.04 -17.29 4.63
N ALA A 325 -12.91 -16.64 4.84
CA ALA A 325 -12.67 -15.25 4.41
C ALA A 325 -11.42 -15.20 3.53
N SER A 326 -11.42 -14.31 2.55
CA SER A 326 -10.20 -13.98 1.82
C SER A 326 -9.35 -13.07 2.70
N THR A 327 -8.11 -13.48 2.99
CA THR A 327 -7.19 -12.71 3.84
C THR A 327 -5.86 -12.57 3.14
N GLU A 328 -5.39 -11.35 3.02
CA GLU A 328 -4.15 -10.98 2.36
C GLU A 328 -3.30 -10.12 3.28
N LEU A 329 -1.99 -10.37 3.32
CA LEU A 329 -1.00 -9.52 3.96
C LEU A 329 -0.33 -8.65 2.89
N THR A 330 -0.23 -7.36 3.15
CA THR A 330 0.22 -6.33 2.21
C THR A 330 1.50 -5.64 2.67
N GLY A 331 1.75 -5.62 3.98
CA GLY A 331 2.91 -4.99 4.59
C GLY A 331 3.51 -5.83 5.70
N VAL A 332 4.83 -5.72 5.90
CA VAL A 332 5.57 -6.34 7.00
C VAL A 332 6.71 -5.43 7.43
N SER A 333 6.96 -5.36 8.74
CA SER A 333 8.08 -4.63 9.33
C SER A 333 8.56 -5.39 10.57
N ALA A 334 9.86 -5.62 10.68
CA ALA A 334 10.49 -6.24 11.84
C ALA A 334 11.46 -5.27 12.49
N THR A 335 11.42 -5.16 13.80
CA THR A 335 12.35 -4.36 14.60
C THR A 335 13.45 -5.23 15.22
N SER A 336 13.16 -6.53 15.38
CA SER A 336 14.11 -7.53 15.87
C SER A 336 13.69 -8.94 15.45
N ALA A 337 14.50 -9.94 15.76
CA ALA A 337 14.16 -11.35 15.57
C ALA A 337 12.96 -11.81 16.41
N ALA A 338 12.60 -11.07 17.46
CA ALA A 338 11.49 -11.37 18.36
C ALA A 338 10.32 -10.37 18.25
N ASP A 339 10.38 -9.42 17.33
CA ASP A 339 9.32 -8.41 17.18
C ASP A 339 9.14 -8.05 15.72
N ALA A 340 7.98 -8.43 15.16
CA ALA A 340 7.60 -8.06 13.81
C ALA A 340 6.08 -7.90 13.68
N TRP A 341 5.67 -7.01 12.80
CA TRP A 341 4.28 -6.73 12.47
C TRP A 341 4.00 -7.08 11.02
N ALA A 342 2.85 -7.72 10.77
CA ALA A 342 2.32 -7.91 9.42
C ALA A 342 0.88 -7.40 9.34
N VAL A 343 0.57 -6.65 8.30
CA VAL A 343 -0.73 -6.00 8.14
C VAL A 343 -1.36 -6.33 6.79
N GLY A 344 -2.67 -6.15 6.71
CA GLY A 344 -3.42 -6.35 5.47
C GLY A 344 -4.93 -6.21 5.66
N GLY A 345 -5.68 -7.03 4.94
CA GLY A 345 -7.13 -7.03 4.99
C GLY A 345 -7.74 -8.44 5.02
N VAL A 346 -8.89 -8.53 5.66
CA VAL A 346 -9.77 -9.71 5.62
C VAL A 346 -11.09 -9.32 4.98
N VAL A 347 -11.52 -10.04 3.95
CA VAL A 347 -12.76 -9.76 3.20
C VAL A 347 -13.79 -10.83 3.53
N ARG A 348 -14.97 -10.37 4.00
CA ARG A 348 -16.17 -11.20 4.19
C ARG A 348 -17.38 -10.47 3.61
N HIS A 349 -18.20 -11.16 2.82
CA HIS A 349 -19.43 -10.59 2.23
C HIS A 349 -19.18 -9.21 1.59
N GLN A 350 -18.07 -9.06 0.83
CA GLN A 350 -17.65 -7.84 0.14
C GLN A 350 -17.24 -6.65 1.06
N VAL A 351 -17.18 -6.87 2.36
CA VAL A 351 -16.68 -5.87 3.32
C VAL A 351 -15.27 -6.25 3.74
N SER A 352 -14.34 -5.34 3.56
CA SER A 352 -12.97 -5.48 4.04
C SER A 352 -12.83 -4.96 5.47
N LYS A 353 -12.05 -5.64 6.29
CA LYS A 353 -11.64 -5.19 7.62
C LYS A 353 -10.14 -5.28 7.74
N THR A 354 -9.55 -4.38 8.53
CA THR A 354 -8.13 -4.42 8.86
C THR A 354 -7.75 -5.77 9.47
N PHE A 355 -6.58 -6.25 9.10
CA PHE A 355 -6.04 -7.50 9.63
C PHE A 355 -4.59 -7.27 10.04
N VAL A 356 -4.28 -7.56 11.30
CA VAL A 356 -2.95 -7.33 11.89
C VAL A 356 -2.49 -8.59 12.59
N LEU A 357 -1.23 -8.95 12.35
CA LEU A 357 -0.51 -10.02 13.03
C LEU A 357 0.73 -9.43 13.71
N HIS A 358 1.10 -10.01 14.85
CA HIS A 358 2.32 -9.71 15.60
C HIS A 358 3.13 -10.99 15.81
N TRP A 359 4.43 -10.93 15.60
CA TRP A 359 5.41 -11.95 15.90
C TRP A 359 6.08 -11.64 17.24
N ASP A 360 6.02 -12.55 18.18
CA ASP A 360 6.55 -12.42 19.54
C ASP A 360 7.88 -13.17 19.77
N GLY A 361 8.53 -13.58 18.67
CA GLY A 361 9.71 -14.43 18.69
C GLY A 361 9.41 -15.93 18.63
N THR A 362 8.14 -16.33 18.79
CA THR A 362 7.73 -17.75 18.82
C THR A 362 6.61 -18.05 17.83
N CYS A 363 5.60 -17.18 17.73
CA CYS A 363 4.46 -17.39 16.84
C CYS A 363 3.85 -16.08 16.35
N TRP A 364 3.20 -16.14 15.20
CA TRP A 364 2.36 -15.06 14.69
C TRP A 364 0.97 -15.13 15.31
N ALA A 365 0.59 -14.11 16.06
CA ALA A 365 -0.71 -13.97 16.69
C ALA A 365 -1.53 -12.84 16.06
N ARG A 366 -2.86 -13.01 16.01
CA ARG A 366 -3.74 -11.93 15.56
C ARG A 366 -3.91 -10.88 16.66
N VAL A 367 -3.74 -9.61 16.28
CA VAL A 367 -3.98 -8.45 17.14
C VAL A 367 -5.20 -7.70 16.66
N ALA A 368 -6.07 -7.27 17.58
CA ALA A 368 -7.23 -6.46 17.27
C ALA A 368 -6.81 -5.08 16.72
N SER A 369 -7.48 -4.62 15.69
CA SER A 369 -7.23 -3.33 15.07
C SER A 369 -8.52 -2.62 14.66
N PRO A 370 -8.59 -1.28 14.76
CA PRO A 370 -9.76 -0.51 14.34
C PRO A 370 -10.02 -0.64 12.84
N SER A 371 -11.30 -0.57 12.45
CA SER A 371 -11.74 -0.54 11.06
C SER A 371 -12.82 0.51 10.89
N GLN A 372 -12.69 1.37 9.90
CA GLN A 372 -13.67 2.39 9.51
C GLN A 372 -14.36 1.98 8.21
N GLY A 373 -15.61 1.50 8.31
CA GLY A 373 -16.32 0.98 7.14
C GLY A 373 -15.60 -0.20 6.50
N SER A 374 -15.45 -0.17 5.16
CA SER A 374 -14.57 -1.11 4.43
C SER A 374 -13.14 -0.59 4.51
N SER A 375 -12.25 -1.33 5.15
CA SER A 375 -10.90 -0.88 5.49
C SER A 375 -9.85 -1.93 5.16
N VAL A 376 -8.70 -1.48 4.72
CA VAL A 376 -7.50 -2.29 4.50
C VAL A 376 -6.25 -1.52 4.94
N LEU A 377 -5.27 -2.21 5.50
CA LEU A 377 -3.94 -1.65 5.75
C LEU A 377 -3.02 -2.08 4.61
N ASN A 378 -2.22 -1.17 4.08
CA ASN A 378 -1.32 -1.42 2.95
C ASN A 378 0.16 -1.45 3.37
N GLY A 379 0.53 -0.75 4.43
CA GLY A 379 1.88 -0.69 4.94
C GLY A 379 1.93 -0.66 6.46
N VAL A 380 3.06 -1.09 7.02
CA VAL A 380 3.38 -1.00 8.45
C VAL A 380 4.85 -0.67 8.60
N SER A 381 5.17 0.15 9.62
CA SER A 381 6.54 0.47 10.02
C SER A 381 6.63 0.38 11.55
N GLY A 382 7.37 -0.59 12.04
CA GLY A 382 7.73 -0.72 13.45
C GLY A 382 8.86 0.24 13.79
N VAL A 383 8.77 0.88 14.94
CA VAL A 383 9.80 1.73 15.53
C VAL A 383 10.43 1.02 16.73
N SER A 384 9.59 0.38 17.54
CA SER A 384 9.96 -0.44 18.68
C SER A 384 8.83 -1.43 18.99
N SER A 385 9.02 -2.31 19.97
CA SER A 385 7.96 -3.21 20.46
C SER A 385 6.74 -2.48 21.03
N SER A 386 6.89 -1.21 21.42
CA SER A 386 5.82 -0.37 21.98
C SER A 386 5.29 0.69 21.04
N ASP A 387 5.88 0.87 19.85
CA ASP A 387 5.45 1.87 18.87
C ASP A 387 5.60 1.36 17.44
N ALA A 388 4.50 1.42 16.70
CA ALA A 388 4.45 1.12 15.27
C ALA A 388 3.34 1.93 14.60
N LEU A 389 3.51 2.21 13.33
CA LEU A 389 2.53 2.89 12.49
C LEU A 389 2.06 1.98 11.38
N ALA A 390 0.77 1.99 11.08
CA ALA A 390 0.21 1.30 9.93
C ALA A 390 -0.68 2.25 9.13
N ALA A 391 -0.64 2.13 7.82
CA ALA A 391 -1.36 3.03 6.92
C ALA A 391 -2.10 2.27 5.82
N GLY A 392 -3.23 2.83 5.39
CA GLY A 392 -4.09 2.20 4.39
C GLY A 392 -5.26 3.07 3.98
N SER A 393 -6.40 2.44 3.75
CA SER A 393 -7.65 3.12 3.43
C SER A 393 -8.81 2.61 4.27
N GLY A 394 -9.80 3.46 4.55
CA GLY A 394 -10.97 3.09 5.31
C GLY A 394 -12.14 4.06 5.11
N GLY A 395 -13.36 3.51 5.05
CA GLY A 395 -14.54 4.33 4.82
C GLY A 395 -14.43 5.14 3.53
N THR A 396 -14.37 6.45 3.64
CA THR A 396 -14.30 7.39 2.51
C THR A 396 -12.94 8.04 2.34
N GLY A 397 -11.90 7.61 3.08
CA GLY A 397 -10.59 8.28 3.04
C GLY A 397 -9.42 7.41 3.47
N SER A 398 -8.31 8.08 3.72
CA SER A 398 -7.11 7.45 4.25
C SER A 398 -7.33 6.94 5.68
N LEU A 399 -6.62 5.88 6.04
CA LEU A 399 -6.61 5.31 7.39
C LEU A 399 -5.16 5.25 7.88
N ALA A 400 -4.90 5.79 9.05
CA ALA A 400 -3.64 5.63 9.75
C ALA A 400 -3.91 5.08 11.16
N LEU A 401 -3.10 4.11 11.58
CA LEU A 401 -3.17 3.50 12.91
C LEU A 401 -1.81 3.60 13.59
N ARG A 402 -1.83 3.78 14.92
CA ARG A 402 -0.64 3.72 15.78
C ARG A 402 -0.79 2.63 16.82
N TRP A 403 0.28 1.86 17.03
CA TRP A 403 0.43 0.94 18.15
C TRP A 403 0.93 1.71 19.38
N THR A 404 0.27 1.54 20.51
CA THR A 404 0.57 2.25 21.78
C THR A 404 1.27 1.37 22.81
N GLY A 405 1.85 0.25 22.39
CA GLY A 405 2.39 -0.76 23.29
C GLY A 405 1.35 -1.76 23.82
N SER A 406 0.06 -1.46 23.66
CA SER A 406 -1.03 -2.31 24.16
C SER A 406 -2.19 -2.50 23.17
N ARG A 407 -2.43 -1.52 22.32
CA ARG A 407 -3.53 -1.54 21.33
C ARG A 407 -3.23 -0.67 20.11
N TRP A 408 -3.84 -1.00 19.00
CA TRP A 408 -3.91 -0.13 17.82
C TRP A 408 -5.00 0.92 18.00
N VAL A 409 -4.67 2.17 17.71
CA VAL A 409 -5.60 3.32 17.72
C VAL A 409 -5.55 4.03 16.37
N ILE A 410 -6.62 4.72 16.00
CA ILE A 410 -6.63 5.60 14.82
C ILE A 410 -5.84 6.86 15.19
N SER A 411 -4.92 7.29 14.30
CA SER A 411 -4.03 8.44 14.51
C SER A 411 -4.22 9.52 13.44
#